data_2e4723b3a284f8697939ac25a5a74a54
#
_entry.id   2e4723b3a284f8697939ac25a5a74a54
#
_cell.length_a   1.000
_cell.length_b   1.000
_cell.length_c   1.000
_cell.angle_alpha   90.00
_cell.angle_beta   90.00
_cell.angle_gamma   90.00
#
_symmetry.space_group_name_H-M   'P 1'
#
loop_
_entity.id
_entity.type
_entity.pdbx_description
1 polymer ?
#
loop_
_entity_poly.entity_id
_entity_poly.type
_entity_poly.pdbx_seq_one_letter_code
_entity_poly.pdbx_strand_id
1 'polypeptide(L)'
;PLGDFDRRLDAAAYSVIERKQMPDREYARHALLGIAPPQTNPVVEAEMSALLPDGVGLLVTRLIGTANNARDRFYEYIDNLEASLQAYGKAQIDAFGFSFTATAYMTDVNQDERLAAMSEKVGYPIISSAQAIQRALERLDAKRLALFSPYPAWLTELSLAYWTAKGYEVVSVATMPEDTSDTVKIYGL
;
A
#
# COMPACT_ATOMS: atom_id res chain seq x y z
N PRO A 1 26.23 0.73 12.00
CA PRO A 1 25.92 -0.67 11.82
C PRO A 1 24.53 -0.84 11.18
N LEU A 2 24.44 -0.55 9.88
CA LEU A 2 23.24 -0.82 9.05
C LEU A 2 23.32 -2.20 8.39
N GLY A 3 24.47 -2.87 8.49
CA GLY A 3 24.75 -4.11 7.77
C GLY A 3 24.03 -5.38 8.26
N ASP A 4 23.52 -5.41 9.50
CA ASP A 4 22.80 -6.57 10.04
C ASP A 4 21.29 -6.50 9.84
N PHE A 5 20.77 -5.31 9.55
CA PHE A 5 19.34 -5.10 9.25
C PHE A 5 19.01 -5.63 7.85
N ASP A 6 19.93 -5.45 6.91
CA ASP A 6 19.81 -5.85 5.51
C ASP A 6 19.72 -7.39 5.34
N ARG A 7 20.54 -8.15 6.10
CA ARG A 7 20.57 -9.63 6.00
C ARG A 7 19.33 -10.32 6.59
N ARG A 8 18.62 -9.68 7.52
CA ARG A 8 17.41 -10.26 8.14
C ARG A 8 16.15 -10.04 7.31
N LEU A 9 16.13 -9.02 6.46
CA LEU A 9 15.05 -8.80 5.50
C LEU A 9 15.11 -9.81 4.34
N ASP A 10 16.30 -10.16 3.89
CA ASP A 10 16.52 -11.07 2.75
C ASP A 10 15.96 -12.48 2.99
N ALA A 11 16.19 -13.09 4.14
CA ALA A 11 15.85 -14.50 4.36
C ALA A 11 14.35 -14.76 4.55
N ALA A 12 13.59 -13.80 5.08
CA ALA A 12 12.17 -14.00 5.40
C ALA A 12 11.22 -13.47 4.31
N ALA A 13 11.62 -12.46 3.56
CA ALA A 13 10.87 -12.00 2.40
C ALA A 13 10.87 -13.03 1.27
N TYR A 14 11.97 -13.79 1.13
CA TYR A 14 12.11 -14.85 0.14
C TYR A 14 11.39 -16.16 0.50
N SER A 15 11.05 -16.41 1.76
CA SER A 15 10.39 -17.67 2.18
C SER A 15 8.89 -17.73 1.90
N VAL A 16 8.26 -16.63 1.51
CA VAL A 16 6.82 -16.56 1.25
C VAL A 16 6.48 -16.79 -0.22
N ILE A 17 7.46 -16.68 -1.10
CA ILE A 17 7.28 -17.03 -2.51
C ILE A 17 7.73 -18.50 -2.64
N GLU A 18 6.80 -19.44 -2.43
CA GLU A 18 6.98 -20.79 -2.97
C GLU A 18 7.41 -20.63 -4.43
N ARG A 19 8.53 -21.24 -4.81
CA ARG A 19 9.09 -21.16 -6.16
C ARG A 19 8.12 -21.75 -7.18
N LYS A 20 7.06 -21.01 -7.50
CA LYS A 20 6.38 -21.14 -8.76
C LYS A 20 7.48 -20.95 -9.81
N GLN A 21 7.57 -21.82 -10.80
CA GLN A 21 8.55 -21.68 -11.88
C GLN A 21 8.48 -20.26 -12.41
N MET A 22 9.46 -19.42 -12.02
CA MET A 22 9.48 -18.00 -12.39
C MET A 22 9.57 -17.92 -13.91
N PRO A 23 8.76 -17.09 -14.57
CA PRO A 23 8.93 -16.88 -16.00
C PRO A 23 10.36 -16.39 -16.27
N ASP A 24 10.96 -16.89 -17.35
CA ASP A 24 12.28 -16.44 -17.81
C ASP A 24 12.14 -14.99 -18.27
N ARG A 25 12.49 -14.05 -17.37
CA ARG A 25 12.39 -12.60 -17.58
C ARG A 25 13.80 -12.03 -17.69
N GLU A 26 14.07 -11.28 -18.72
CA GLU A 26 15.30 -10.50 -18.87
C GLU A 26 15.40 -9.42 -17.78
N TYR A 27 14.28 -8.75 -17.51
CA TYR A 27 14.11 -7.77 -16.43
C TYR A 27 13.21 -8.34 -15.35
N ALA A 28 13.32 -7.84 -14.12
CA ALA A 28 12.53 -8.31 -12.99
C ALA A 28 12.72 -9.83 -12.72
N ARG A 29 13.96 -10.28 -12.71
CA ARG A 29 14.33 -11.71 -12.62
C ARG A 29 13.83 -12.39 -11.36
N HIS A 30 13.67 -11.65 -10.26
CA HIS A 30 13.23 -12.18 -8.98
C HIS A 30 11.73 -11.99 -8.73
N ALA A 31 11.17 -10.85 -9.10
CA ALA A 31 9.74 -10.59 -9.02
C ALA A 31 9.37 -9.37 -9.87
N LEU A 32 8.13 -9.32 -10.32
CA LEU A 32 7.52 -8.15 -10.95
C LEU A 32 6.33 -7.72 -10.11
N LEU A 33 6.44 -6.59 -9.45
CA LEU A 33 5.39 -6.03 -8.61
C LEU A 33 4.54 -5.05 -9.40
N GLY A 34 3.22 -5.20 -9.28
CA GLY A 34 2.27 -4.17 -9.70
C GLY A 34 1.94 -3.29 -8.50
N ILE A 35 1.85 -1.98 -8.67
CA ILE A 35 1.33 -1.07 -7.64
C ILE A 35 0.34 -0.08 -8.23
N ALA A 36 -0.59 0.39 -7.39
CA ALA A 36 -1.50 1.47 -7.73
C ALA A 36 -1.56 2.50 -6.60
N PRO A 37 -0.80 3.60 -6.70
CA PRO A 37 -1.01 4.77 -5.86
C PRO A 37 -2.22 5.59 -6.34
N PRO A 38 -2.77 6.48 -5.49
CA PRO A 38 -3.74 7.48 -5.91
C PRO A 38 -3.26 8.29 -7.11
N GLN A 39 -4.18 8.72 -7.97
CA GLN A 39 -3.87 9.32 -9.27
C GLN A 39 -2.95 10.55 -9.23
N THR A 40 -2.92 11.29 -8.13
CA THR A 40 -2.08 12.49 -7.96
C THR A 40 -0.84 12.25 -7.12
N ASN A 41 -0.56 11.02 -6.69
CA ASN A 41 0.62 10.72 -5.86
C ASN A 41 1.86 10.53 -6.74
N PRO A 42 2.88 11.42 -6.67
CA PRO A 42 4.11 11.31 -7.46
C PRO A 42 5.25 10.61 -6.73
N VAL A 43 5.05 10.21 -5.47
CA VAL A 43 6.13 9.83 -4.55
C VAL A 43 6.38 8.34 -4.58
N VAL A 44 5.30 7.54 -4.64
CA VAL A 44 5.37 6.08 -4.46
C VAL A 44 6.30 5.41 -5.48
N GLU A 45 6.28 5.83 -6.75
CA GLU A 45 7.15 5.24 -7.77
C GLU A 45 8.62 5.49 -7.48
N ALA A 46 8.95 6.72 -7.10
CA ALA A 46 10.33 7.11 -6.81
C ALA A 46 10.87 6.37 -5.59
N GLU A 47 10.07 6.32 -4.51
CA GLU A 47 10.45 5.63 -3.28
C GLU A 47 10.54 4.11 -3.46
N MET A 48 9.56 3.50 -4.11
CA MET A 48 9.60 2.06 -4.39
C MET A 48 10.79 1.69 -5.27
N SER A 49 11.10 2.48 -6.30
CA SER A 49 12.27 2.24 -7.16
C SER A 49 13.58 2.34 -6.39
N ALA A 50 13.66 3.19 -5.36
CA ALA A 50 14.85 3.33 -4.53
C ALA A 50 14.98 2.23 -3.46
N LEU A 51 13.87 1.63 -3.03
CA LEU A 51 13.83 0.65 -1.94
C LEU A 51 13.83 -0.80 -2.42
N LEU A 52 13.39 -1.05 -3.66
CA LEU A 52 13.33 -2.41 -4.19
C LEU A 52 14.74 -2.96 -4.44
N PRO A 53 14.99 -4.22 -4.06
CA PRO A 53 16.28 -4.86 -4.32
C PRO A 53 16.48 -5.14 -5.81
N ASP A 54 17.73 -5.34 -6.20
CA ASP A 54 18.11 -5.71 -7.56
C ASP A 54 17.32 -6.95 -8.04
N GLY A 55 16.84 -6.89 -9.27
CA GLY A 55 16.08 -7.99 -9.87
C GLY A 55 14.58 -8.00 -9.54
N VAL A 56 14.09 -7.07 -8.71
CA VAL A 56 12.66 -6.84 -8.53
C VAL A 56 12.24 -5.65 -9.39
N GLY A 57 11.32 -5.89 -10.31
CA GLY A 57 10.75 -4.87 -11.19
C GLY A 57 9.46 -4.28 -10.65
N LEU A 58 9.12 -3.09 -11.13
CA LEU A 58 7.92 -2.37 -10.74
C LEU A 58 7.12 -1.96 -11.98
N LEU A 59 5.82 -2.29 -11.98
CA LEU A 59 4.84 -1.74 -12.90
C LEU A 59 3.83 -0.91 -12.12
N VAL A 60 3.51 0.27 -12.63
CA VAL A 60 2.63 1.21 -11.93
C VAL A 60 1.38 1.48 -12.75
N THR A 61 0.22 1.34 -12.12
CA THR A 61 -1.05 1.88 -12.59
C THR A 61 -1.52 2.95 -11.61
N ARG A 62 -2.76 3.38 -11.67
CA ARG A 62 -3.32 4.38 -10.76
C ARG A 62 -4.63 3.90 -10.16
N LEU A 63 -4.87 4.24 -8.90
CA LEU A 63 -6.20 4.24 -8.33
C LEU A 63 -6.91 5.48 -8.88
N ILE A 64 -8.00 5.28 -9.63
CA ILE A 64 -8.72 6.34 -10.29
C ILE A 64 -10.08 6.52 -9.65
N GLY A 65 -10.40 7.75 -9.30
CA GLY A 65 -11.72 8.18 -8.86
C GLY A 65 -12.06 9.53 -9.47
N THR A 66 -13.34 9.76 -9.74
CA THR A 66 -13.88 10.94 -10.41
C THR A 66 -14.68 11.84 -9.46
N ALA A 67 -15.03 11.34 -8.28
CA ALA A 67 -15.77 12.06 -7.28
C ALA A 67 -15.03 13.33 -6.81
N ASN A 68 -15.77 14.41 -6.67
CA ASN A 68 -15.19 15.71 -6.27
C ASN A 68 -14.77 15.71 -4.80
N ASN A 69 -15.50 15.03 -3.92
CA ASN A 69 -15.11 14.94 -2.53
C ASN A 69 -14.22 13.73 -2.26
N ALA A 70 -13.34 13.87 -1.28
CA ALA A 70 -12.33 12.84 -0.97
C ALA A 70 -12.96 11.51 -0.52
N ARG A 71 -14.04 11.56 0.27
CA ARG A 71 -14.68 10.37 0.84
C ARG A 71 -15.23 9.46 -0.27
N ASP A 72 -16.03 10.00 -1.16
CA ASP A 72 -16.61 9.22 -2.28
C ASP A 72 -15.52 8.72 -3.23
N ARG A 73 -14.47 9.52 -3.47
CA ARG A 73 -13.33 9.11 -4.28
C ARG A 73 -12.58 7.92 -3.68
N PHE A 74 -12.53 7.80 -2.35
CA PHE A 74 -11.91 6.64 -1.69
C PHE A 74 -12.72 5.36 -1.88
N TYR A 75 -14.04 5.43 -1.92
CA TYR A 75 -14.88 4.30 -2.33
C TYR A 75 -14.60 3.90 -3.78
N GLU A 76 -14.55 4.89 -4.69
CA GLU A 76 -14.23 4.62 -6.10
C GLU A 76 -12.88 3.94 -6.29
N TYR A 77 -11.86 4.23 -5.47
CA TYR A 77 -10.56 3.58 -5.56
C TYR A 77 -10.64 2.06 -5.34
N ILE A 78 -11.42 1.62 -4.40
CA ILE A 78 -11.59 0.19 -4.15
C ILE A 78 -12.61 -0.45 -5.11
N ASP A 79 -13.63 0.28 -5.52
CA ASP A 79 -14.62 -0.18 -6.49
C ASP A 79 -14.00 -0.37 -7.88
N ASN A 80 -13.06 0.49 -8.27
CA ASN A 80 -12.34 0.44 -9.53
C ASN A 80 -11.07 -0.44 -9.48
N LEU A 81 -10.86 -1.21 -8.42
CA LEU A 81 -9.67 -2.06 -8.27
C LEU A 81 -9.47 -3.00 -9.46
N GLU A 82 -10.53 -3.65 -9.92
CA GLU A 82 -10.45 -4.58 -11.06
C GLU A 82 -9.94 -3.88 -12.33
N ALA A 83 -10.42 -2.67 -12.61
CA ALA A 83 -9.95 -1.88 -13.75
C ALA A 83 -8.46 -1.51 -13.62
N SER A 84 -8.01 -1.19 -12.40
CA SER A 84 -6.59 -0.94 -12.13
C SER A 84 -5.73 -2.17 -12.39
N LEU A 85 -6.21 -3.37 -12.06
CA LEU A 85 -5.52 -4.63 -12.35
C LEU A 85 -5.51 -4.96 -13.83
N GLN A 86 -6.61 -4.71 -14.55
CA GLN A 86 -6.70 -4.92 -16.00
C GLN A 86 -5.73 -4.04 -16.79
N ALA A 87 -5.32 -2.89 -16.24
CA ALA A 87 -4.34 -2.00 -16.88
C ALA A 87 -2.96 -2.64 -17.09
N TYR A 88 -2.63 -3.72 -16.38
CA TYR A 88 -1.40 -4.48 -16.64
C TYR A 88 -1.47 -5.35 -17.89
N GLY A 89 -2.66 -5.53 -18.48
CA GLY A 89 -2.84 -6.29 -19.71
C GLY A 89 -2.37 -7.73 -19.57
N LYS A 90 -1.37 -8.12 -20.38
CA LYS A 90 -0.78 -9.46 -20.37
C LYS A 90 0.47 -9.59 -19.48
N ALA A 91 0.88 -8.50 -18.80
CA ALA A 91 2.01 -8.57 -17.90
C ALA A 91 1.69 -9.50 -16.71
N GLN A 92 2.56 -10.47 -16.49
CA GLN A 92 2.43 -11.40 -15.38
C GLN A 92 3.12 -10.79 -14.16
N ILE A 93 2.35 -10.09 -13.31
CA ILE A 93 2.84 -9.61 -12.03
C ILE A 93 2.78 -10.72 -10.98
N ASP A 94 3.71 -10.70 -10.03
CA ASP A 94 3.79 -11.71 -8.97
C ASP A 94 3.02 -11.30 -7.72
N ALA A 95 2.83 -10.01 -7.50
CA ALA A 95 2.01 -9.43 -6.44
C ALA A 95 1.54 -8.03 -6.81
N PHE A 96 0.48 -7.56 -6.15
CA PHE A 96 -0.04 -6.21 -6.33
C PHE A 96 -0.12 -5.46 -5.01
N GLY A 97 0.36 -4.22 -5.00
CA GLY A 97 0.26 -3.27 -3.90
C GLY A 97 -0.87 -2.26 -4.11
N PHE A 98 -1.91 -2.32 -3.29
CA PHE A 98 -2.92 -1.27 -3.19
C PHE A 98 -2.34 -0.15 -2.32
N SER A 99 -1.73 0.86 -2.98
CA SER A 99 -0.85 1.84 -2.32
C SER A 99 -1.63 3.02 -1.73
N PHE A 100 -2.63 2.72 -0.91
CA PHE A 100 -3.46 3.71 -0.24
C PHE A 100 -3.93 3.19 1.13
N THR A 101 -3.73 3.97 2.19
CA THR A 101 -4.09 3.57 3.55
C THR A 101 -5.51 3.98 3.96
N ALA A 102 -6.02 5.11 3.44
CA ALA A 102 -7.25 5.72 3.94
C ALA A 102 -8.49 4.83 3.80
N THR A 103 -8.57 4.01 2.75
CA THR A 103 -9.69 3.06 2.57
C THR A 103 -9.75 1.99 3.64
N ALA A 104 -8.60 1.61 4.23
CA ALA A 104 -8.57 0.67 5.34
C ALA A 104 -9.16 1.25 6.63
N TYR A 105 -9.11 2.57 6.78
CA TYR A 105 -9.67 3.27 7.94
C TYR A 105 -11.20 3.41 7.87
N MET A 106 -11.77 3.26 6.68
CA MET A 106 -13.22 3.32 6.44
C MET A 106 -13.82 1.93 6.68
N THR A 107 -14.38 1.69 7.86
CA THR A 107 -14.82 0.35 8.32
C THR A 107 -15.93 -0.27 7.47
N ASP A 108 -16.74 0.54 6.83
CA ASP A 108 -17.84 0.12 5.94
C ASP A 108 -17.38 -0.34 4.55
N VAL A 109 -16.10 -0.13 4.21
CA VAL A 109 -15.52 -0.56 2.92
C VAL A 109 -15.19 -2.05 2.90
N ASN A 110 -14.93 -2.67 4.06
CA ASN A 110 -14.45 -4.06 4.17
C ASN A 110 -13.24 -4.35 3.26
N GLN A 111 -12.27 -3.42 3.27
CA GLN A 111 -11.15 -3.46 2.33
C GLN A 111 -10.43 -4.80 2.34
N ASP A 112 -10.10 -5.34 3.52
CA ASP A 112 -9.29 -6.56 3.62
C ASP A 112 -9.99 -7.76 2.97
N GLU A 113 -11.32 -7.90 3.15
CA GLU A 113 -12.12 -8.96 2.52
C GLU A 113 -12.19 -8.78 1.00
N ARG A 114 -12.38 -7.54 0.53
CA ARG A 114 -12.43 -7.24 -0.90
C ARG A 114 -11.11 -7.51 -1.60
N LEU A 115 -9.99 -7.16 -0.97
CA LEU A 115 -8.66 -7.45 -1.51
C LEU A 115 -8.36 -8.96 -1.51
N ALA A 116 -8.79 -9.69 -0.48
CA ALA A 116 -8.64 -11.14 -0.42
C ALA A 116 -9.43 -11.83 -1.54
N ALA A 117 -10.70 -11.48 -1.71
CA ALA A 117 -11.53 -12.02 -2.79
C ALA A 117 -10.96 -11.71 -4.18
N MET A 118 -10.44 -10.50 -4.38
CA MET A 118 -9.80 -10.13 -5.64
C MET A 118 -8.48 -10.90 -5.86
N SER A 119 -7.70 -11.11 -4.79
CA SER A 119 -6.46 -11.91 -4.83
C SER A 119 -6.73 -13.35 -5.29
N GLU A 120 -7.79 -13.99 -4.78
CA GLU A 120 -8.23 -15.31 -5.24
C GLU A 120 -8.64 -15.30 -6.71
N LYS A 121 -9.38 -14.26 -7.14
CA LYS A 121 -9.86 -14.12 -8.53
C LYS A 121 -8.71 -13.98 -9.52
N VAL A 122 -7.66 -13.22 -9.18
CA VAL A 122 -6.54 -12.95 -10.10
C VAL A 122 -5.38 -13.94 -9.97
N GLY A 123 -5.31 -14.72 -8.88
CA GLY A 123 -4.32 -15.77 -8.66
C GLY A 123 -2.95 -15.30 -8.18
N TYR A 124 -2.84 -14.06 -7.70
CA TYR A 124 -1.66 -13.50 -7.03
C TYR A 124 -2.04 -12.64 -5.84
N PRO A 125 -1.13 -12.47 -4.84
CA PRO A 125 -1.44 -11.71 -3.63
C PRO A 125 -1.67 -10.23 -3.94
N ILE A 126 -2.71 -9.68 -3.32
CA ILE A 126 -3.01 -8.25 -3.27
C ILE A 126 -2.87 -7.78 -1.83
N ILE A 127 -2.01 -6.79 -1.60
CA ILE A 127 -1.66 -6.32 -0.26
C ILE A 127 -1.88 -4.79 -0.22
N SER A 128 -2.62 -4.32 0.78
CA SER A 128 -2.75 -2.88 1.01
C SER A 128 -1.56 -2.29 1.76
N SER A 129 -1.37 -0.96 1.64
CA SER A 129 -0.39 -0.25 2.45
C SER A 129 -0.62 -0.43 3.94
N ALA A 130 -1.88 -0.46 4.40
CA ALA A 130 -2.19 -0.67 5.82
C ALA A 130 -1.76 -2.06 6.30
N GLN A 131 -2.03 -3.11 5.51
CA GLN A 131 -1.57 -4.48 5.81
C GLN A 131 -0.04 -4.58 5.79
N ALA A 132 0.63 -3.91 4.84
CA ALA A 132 2.09 -3.90 4.77
C ALA A 132 2.71 -3.21 6.00
N ILE A 133 2.14 -2.06 6.42
CA ILE A 133 2.54 -1.37 7.64
C ILE A 133 2.33 -2.26 8.86
N GLN A 134 1.17 -2.92 8.98
CA GLN A 134 0.88 -3.83 10.10
C GLN A 134 1.93 -4.93 10.18
N ARG A 135 2.24 -5.60 9.06
CA ARG A 135 3.28 -6.65 9.02
C ARG A 135 4.67 -6.13 9.41
N ALA A 136 5.00 -4.91 8.99
CA ALA A 136 6.27 -4.29 9.38
C ALA A 136 6.32 -4.01 10.89
N LEU A 137 5.25 -3.49 11.48
CA LEU A 137 5.13 -3.24 12.92
C LEU A 137 5.22 -4.53 13.73
N GLU A 138 4.56 -5.60 13.29
CA GLU A 138 4.64 -6.94 13.90
C GLU A 138 6.08 -7.48 13.86
N ARG A 139 6.78 -7.29 12.74
CA ARG A 139 8.17 -7.72 12.61
C ARG A 139 9.14 -6.95 13.51
N LEU A 140 8.82 -5.69 13.78
CA LEU A 140 9.59 -4.83 14.70
C LEU A 140 9.17 -5.02 16.16
N ASP A 141 8.19 -5.89 16.45
CA ASP A 141 7.53 -6.04 17.76
C ASP A 141 7.06 -4.69 18.33
N ALA A 142 6.65 -3.78 17.46
CA ALA A 142 6.14 -2.47 17.86
C ALA A 142 4.72 -2.62 18.41
N LYS A 143 4.48 -2.09 19.61
CA LYS A 143 3.16 -2.07 20.25
C LYS A 143 2.62 -0.66 20.46
N ARG A 144 3.49 0.33 20.38
CA ARG A 144 3.20 1.75 20.62
C ARG A 144 3.53 2.55 19.37
N LEU A 145 2.60 3.42 18.95
CA LEU A 145 2.71 4.21 17.75
C LEU A 145 2.59 5.71 18.06
N ALA A 146 3.38 6.52 17.37
CA ALA A 146 3.09 7.92 17.15
C ALA A 146 2.57 8.07 15.72
N LEU A 147 1.41 8.67 15.53
CA LEU A 147 0.83 8.92 14.21
C LEU A 147 1.15 10.33 13.74
N PHE A 148 1.67 10.45 12.53
CA PHE A 148 1.67 11.72 11.79
C PHE A 148 0.64 11.61 10.67
N SER A 149 -0.43 12.41 10.74
CA SER A 149 -1.55 12.35 9.81
C SER A 149 -1.61 13.58 8.89
N PRO A 150 -1.50 13.40 7.58
CA PRO A 150 -1.74 14.47 6.61
C PRO A 150 -3.24 14.62 6.28
N TYR A 151 -4.09 13.84 6.92
CA TYR A 151 -5.51 13.75 6.61
C TYR A 151 -6.35 14.79 7.37
N PRO A 152 -7.54 15.15 6.85
CA PRO A 152 -8.49 15.95 7.60
C PRO A 152 -8.92 15.25 8.90
N ALA A 153 -9.44 16.00 9.85
CA ALA A 153 -9.75 15.53 11.20
C ALA A 153 -10.59 14.25 11.21
N TRP A 154 -11.67 14.18 10.39
CA TRP A 154 -12.54 13.01 10.33
C TRP A 154 -11.81 11.72 9.93
N LEU A 155 -10.83 11.80 9.03
CA LEU A 155 -10.07 10.64 8.58
C LEU A 155 -8.93 10.30 9.55
N THR A 156 -8.36 11.31 10.19
CA THR A 156 -7.40 11.13 11.29
C THR A 156 -8.04 10.36 12.45
N GLU A 157 -9.26 10.69 12.83
CA GLU A 157 -10.02 9.97 13.86
C GLU A 157 -10.26 8.51 13.47
N LEU A 158 -10.64 8.26 12.22
CA LEU A 158 -10.81 6.88 11.72
C LEU A 158 -9.47 6.11 11.71
N SER A 159 -8.36 6.76 11.37
CA SER A 159 -7.04 6.12 11.40
C SER A 159 -6.64 5.74 12.83
N LEU A 160 -6.91 6.61 13.80
CA LEU A 160 -6.67 6.34 15.22
C LEU A 160 -7.50 5.13 15.69
N ALA A 161 -8.79 5.11 15.37
CA ALA A 161 -9.68 3.99 15.70
C ALA A 161 -9.19 2.67 15.07
N TYR A 162 -8.76 2.72 13.79
CA TYR A 162 -8.24 1.57 13.08
C TYR A 162 -7.01 0.95 13.78
N TRP A 163 -5.98 1.75 14.07
CA TRP A 163 -4.76 1.24 14.70
C TRP A 163 -5.00 0.76 16.12
N THR A 164 -5.88 1.43 16.88
CA THR A 164 -6.31 0.98 18.20
C THR A 164 -7.04 -0.36 18.14
N ALA A 165 -7.95 -0.54 17.18
CA ALA A 165 -8.65 -1.81 16.97
C ALA A 165 -7.72 -2.97 16.56
N LYS A 166 -6.59 -2.65 15.88
CA LYS A 166 -5.52 -3.62 15.57
C LYS A 166 -4.61 -3.94 16.76
N GLY A 167 -4.88 -3.37 17.93
CA GLY A 167 -4.17 -3.67 19.20
C GLY A 167 -2.93 -2.80 19.45
N TYR A 168 -2.77 -1.68 18.74
CA TYR A 168 -1.67 -0.75 18.98
C TYR A 168 -2.09 0.36 19.96
N GLU A 169 -1.18 0.73 20.87
CA GLU A 169 -1.32 1.91 21.71
C GLU A 169 -0.85 3.15 20.92
N VAL A 170 -1.77 4.03 20.55
CA VAL A 170 -1.40 5.29 19.90
C VAL A 170 -1.10 6.34 20.99
N VAL A 171 0.17 6.64 21.16
CA VAL A 171 0.67 7.50 22.26
C VAL A 171 0.69 8.99 21.90
N SER A 172 0.69 9.32 20.63
CA SER A 172 0.58 10.71 20.17
C SER A 172 0.08 10.78 18.75
N VAL A 173 -0.57 11.89 18.40
CA VAL A 173 -1.02 12.20 17.06
C VAL A 173 -0.56 13.61 16.70
N ALA A 174 0.16 13.74 15.61
CA ALA A 174 0.49 15.04 15.01
C ALA A 174 -0.23 15.14 13.66
N THR A 175 -0.77 16.29 13.35
CA THR A 175 -1.52 16.57 12.13
C THR A 175 -0.85 17.68 11.33
N MET A 176 -1.03 17.66 10.03
CA MET A 176 -0.71 18.81 9.18
C MET A 176 -1.77 19.91 9.32
N PRO A 177 -1.45 21.18 9.00
CA PRO A 177 -2.43 22.26 8.94
C PRO A 177 -3.63 21.92 8.03
N GLU A 178 -4.83 22.43 8.34
CA GLU A 178 -6.08 22.07 7.68
C GLU A 178 -6.17 22.36 6.17
N ASP A 179 -5.33 23.26 5.66
CA ASP A 179 -5.30 23.60 4.24
C ASP A 179 -4.59 22.53 3.36
N THR A 180 -4.08 21.48 3.96
CA THR A 180 -3.40 20.36 3.27
C THR A 180 -4.37 19.29 2.72
N SER A 181 -5.68 19.51 2.77
CA SER A 181 -6.67 18.63 2.10
C SER A 181 -6.53 18.59 0.58
N ASP A 182 -5.81 19.55 0.00
CA ASP A 182 -5.42 19.57 -1.40
C ASP A 182 -4.17 18.72 -1.60
N THR A 183 -4.34 17.53 -2.24
CA THR A 183 -3.25 16.60 -2.50
C THR A 183 -2.14 17.19 -3.37
N VAL A 184 -2.43 18.19 -4.21
CA VAL A 184 -1.43 18.91 -5.01
C VAL A 184 -0.48 19.65 -4.08
N LYS A 185 -1.00 20.34 -3.06
CA LYS A 185 -0.18 21.04 -2.07
C LYS A 185 0.63 20.11 -1.18
N ILE A 186 0.06 18.99 -0.75
CA ILE A 186 0.77 17.98 0.07
C ILE A 186 2.03 17.50 -0.64
N TYR A 187 1.97 17.30 -1.94
CA TYR A 187 3.11 16.80 -2.72
C TYR A 187 3.99 17.91 -3.31
N GLY A 188 3.67 19.17 -3.08
CA GLY A 188 4.44 20.29 -3.61
C GLY A 188 4.37 20.44 -5.15
N LEU A 189 3.26 20.03 -5.72
CA LEU A 189 2.98 20.11 -7.17
C LEU A 189 2.31 21.44 -7.56
#